data_c704d2d42857800e2ed4aeedd635022c
#
_entry.id   c704d2d42857800e2ed4aeedd635022c
#
_cell.length_a   1.000
_cell.length_b   1.000
_cell.length_c   1.000
_cell.angle_alpha   90.00
_cell.angle_beta   90.00
_cell.angle_gamma   90.00
#
_symmetry.space_group_name_H-M   'P 1'
#
loop_
_entity.id
_entity.type
_entity.pdbx_description
1 polymer ?
#
loop_
_entity_poly.entity_id
_entity_poly.type
_entity_poly.pdbx_seq_one_letter_code
_entity_poly.pdbx_strand_id
1 'polypeptide(L)'
;MTVSEDGWVGPPRHRTVTATATVPLPAPAETGNGRDRWFDLLRAAALVRVVLYHLFPVAWLGLGYPAMGVMFALGGSLMARSVDRSAARAVRSRLRRLLPALWVLGAVIVPAMLVVGWDDHPTWPTLLLWLLPVADPPSTEWAAPVSGILWYLVTYLWLVVLSPALLALYRKARIFTALAPLVLLPLYELAPWPFGDRAASVVENVLTFAACWVLGFAHRDGDLRRLRFPLVLVVSAITTSAAIGWAVTSGTDLEDSPVAYAVYSIGFVLVLLRLAPRMDWLARHRRTDKTVTLLNSRAVTIYLWNNAAITAAFPVGDLLQVWVVGDTVAEVGYAAIALWLLALIVIHVGWVEDLAARRRPRLLPI
;
A
#
# COMPACT_ATOMS: atom_id res chain seq x y z
N MET A 1 -101.65 -32.54 -3.74
CA MET A 1 -101.23 -31.12 -3.78
C MET A 1 -100.15 -30.99 -2.74
N THR A 2 -98.92 -31.08 -3.24
CA THR A 2 -97.84 -30.09 -3.27
C THR A 2 -97.23 -29.84 -1.91
N VAL A 3 -96.00 -29.84 -1.64
CA VAL A 3 -94.69 -29.57 -2.25
C VAL A 3 -93.66 -30.01 -1.24
N SER A 4 -92.60 -30.59 -1.73
CA SER A 4 -91.38 -30.95 -0.98
C SER A 4 -90.55 -29.72 -0.65
N GLU A 5 -89.88 -29.70 0.50
CA GLU A 5 -88.68 -28.84 0.70
C GLU A 5 -87.51 -29.68 1.12
N ASP A 6 -86.58 -29.82 0.18
CA ASP A 6 -85.28 -30.42 0.41
C ASP A 6 -84.34 -29.46 1.13
N GLY A 7 -83.98 -29.75 2.39
CA GLY A 7 -82.96 -29.04 3.15
C GLY A 7 -81.54 -29.46 2.75
N TRP A 8 -80.87 -28.67 1.98
CA TRP A 8 -79.46 -28.85 1.65
C TRP A 8 -78.57 -28.42 2.79
N VAL A 9 -77.86 -29.38 3.45
CA VAL A 9 -76.85 -29.11 4.49
C VAL A 9 -75.50 -28.98 3.79
N GLY A 10 -74.99 -27.75 3.77
CA GLY A 10 -73.66 -27.45 3.20
C GLY A 10 -72.48 -28.03 4.08
N PRO A 11 -71.34 -28.33 3.45
CA PRO A 11 -70.24 -28.95 4.16
C PRO A 11 -69.52 -28.00 5.13
N PRO A 12 -68.85 -28.53 6.16
CA PRO A 12 -68.26 -27.70 7.24
C PRO A 12 -67.12 -26.82 6.70
N ARG A 13 -67.15 -25.55 7.05
CA ARG A 13 -66.11 -24.55 6.74
C ARG A 13 -64.82 -24.93 7.46
N HIS A 14 -63.83 -25.38 6.71
CA HIS A 14 -62.44 -25.49 7.16
C HIS A 14 -61.94 -24.08 7.59
N ARG A 15 -61.60 -23.95 8.87
CA ARG A 15 -60.85 -22.77 9.37
C ARG A 15 -59.49 -22.79 8.70
N THR A 16 -59.28 -21.87 7.78
CA THR A 16 -57.91 -21.56 7.23
C THR A 16 -57.11 -20.99 8.41
N VAL A 17 -56.14 -21.77 8.87
CA VAL A 17 -55.08 -21.27 9.74
C VAL A 17 -54.25 -20.33 8.91
N THR A 18 -54.39 -19.04 9.18
CA THR A 18 -53.55 -18.00 8.59
C THR A 18 -52.12 -18.26 9.09
N ALA A 19 -51.25 -18.81 8.20
CA ALA A 19 -49.83 -18.87 8.44
C ALA A 19 -49.34 -17.44 8.65
N THR A 20 -48.87 -17.12 9.82
CA THR A 20 -48.18 -15.88 10.15
C THR A 20 -46.96 -15.85 9.25
N ALA A 21 -46.98 -15.03 8.22
CA ALA A 21 -45.83 -14.75 7.39
C ALA A 21 -44.75 -14.18 8.32
N THR A 22 -43.74 -14.99 8.60
CA THR A 22 -42.47 -14.52 9.17
C THR A 22 -41.89 -13.52 8.19
N VAL A 23 -42.03 -12.23 8.53
CA VAL A 23 -41.33 -11.15 7.82
C VAL A 23 -39.81 -11.53 7.84
N PRO A 24 -39.16 -11.74 6.70
CA PRO A 24 -37.73 -11.99 6.73
C PRO A 24 -37.08 -10.77 7.38
N LEU A 25 -36.27 -11.01 8.43
CA LEU A 25 -35.40 -9.99 8.97
C LEU A 25 -34.65 -9.36 7.79
N PRO A 26 -34.62 -8.02 7.67
CA PRO A 26 -33.87 -7.37 6.61
C PRO A 26 -32.45 -7.90 6.65
N ALA A 27 -31.99 -8.46 5.55
CA ALA A 27 -30.59 -8.83 5.38
C ALA A 27 -29.75 -7.65 5.84
N PRO A 28 -28.65 -7.87 6.58
CA PRO A 28 -27.77 -6.79 7.00
C PRO A 28 -27.49 -5.97 5.75
N ALA A 29 -27.84 -4.68 5.78
CA ALA A 29 -27.65 -3.78 4.66
C ALA A 29 -26.22 -3.99 4.20
N GLU A 30 -26.05 -4.53 2.96
CA GLU A 30 -24.76 -4.50 2.29
C GLU A 30 -24.37 -3.03 2.34
N THR A 31 -23.40 -2.74 3.19
CA THR A 31 -22.86 -1.40 3.29
C THR A 31 -22.39 -1.08 1.88
N GLY A 32 -23.19 -0.23 1.24
CA GLY A 32 -23.02 0.14 -0.15
C GLY A 32 -21.59 0.46 -0.46
N ASN A 33 -21.24 0.48 -1.71
CA ASN A 33 -19.96 0.76 -2.38
C ASN A 33 -19.12 1.89 -1.73
N GLY A 34 -19.18 2.04 -0.42
CA GLY A 34 -18.52 2.99 0.46
C GLY A 34 -17.00 2.75 0.42
N ARG A 35 -16.30 3.79 0.10
CA ARG A 35 -14.85 3.90 0.23
C ARG A 35 -14.46 3.49 1.66
N ASP A 36 -13.55 2.53 1.79
CA ASP A 36 -13.05 2.10 3.10
C ASP A 36 -12.15 3.19 3.70
N ARG A 37 -12.73 3.99 4.61
CA ARG A 37 -12.06 5.14 5.21
C ARG A 37 -10.93 4.74 6.15
N TRP A 38 -10.99 3.53 6.73
CA TRP A 38 -9.89 2.99 7.50
C TRP A 38 -8.67 2.76 6.62
N PHE A 39 -8.84 2.13 5.46
CA PHE A 39 -7.77 1.95 4.48
C PHE A 39 -7.22 3.28 3.97
N ASP A 40 -8.08 4.27 3.77
CA ASP A 40 -7.65 5.60 3.37
C ASP A 40 -6.77 6.25 4.44
N LEU A 41 -7.15 6.15 5.72
CA LEU A 41 -6.36 6.70 6.82
C LEU A 41 -5.02 5.99 6.96
N LEU A 42 -5.00 4.64 6.95
CA LEU A 42 -3.77 3.87 7.05
C LEU A 42 -2.79 4.21 5.92
N ARG A 43 -3.30 4.35 4.69
CA ARG A 43 -2.45 4.73 3.55
C ARG A 43 -1.92 6.16 3.69
N ALA A 44 -2.74 7.11 4.12
CA ALA A 44 -2.30 8.47 4.35
C ALA A 44 -1.24 8.55 5.46
N ALA A 45 -1.43 7.80 6.56
CA ALA A 45 -0.46 7.70 7.64
C ALA A 45 0.87 7.09 7.17
N ALA A 46 0.81 6.01 6.37
CA ALA A 46 2.00 5.40 5.77
C ALA A 46 2.77 6.40 4.89
N LEU A 47 2.06 7.15 4.05
CA LEU A 47 2.67 8.14 3.17
C LEU A 47 3.32 9.27 3.96
N VAL A 48 2.66 9.81 4.97
CA VAL A 48 3.22 10.85 5.86
C VAL A 48 4.46 10.31 6.58
N ARG A 49 4.41 9.09 7.11
CA ARG A 49 5.57 8.45 7.76
C ARG A 49 6.75 8.33 6.79
N VAL A 50 6.50 7.92 5.54
CA VAL A 50 7.57 7.81 4.53
C VAL A 50 8.21 9.16 4.25
N VAL A 51 7.41 10.21 4.06
CA VAL A 51 7.94 11.58 3.86
C VAL A 51 8.78 12.03 5.04
N LEU A 52 8.28 11.84 6.27
CA LEU A 52 9.00 12.23 7.49
C LEU A 52 10.29 11.45 7.68
N TYR A 53 10.30 10.15 7.36
CA TYR A 53 11.50 9.31 7.48
C TYR A 53 12.65 9.74 6.56
N HIS A 54 12.32 10.18 5.34
CA HIS A 54 13.33 10.68 4.41
C HIS A 54 13.79 12.12 4.70
N LEU A 55 12.91 12.91 5.35
CA LEU A 55 13.29 14.26 5.81
C LEU A 55 14.12 14.21 7.10
N PHE A 56 13.78 13.28 7.99
CA PHE A 56 14.37 13.16 9.32
C PHE A 56 14.71 11.69 9.55
N PRO A 57 15.96 11.26 9.38
CA PRO A 57 16.37 9.86 9.55
C PRO A 57 16.38 9.48 11.04
N VAL A 58 15.18 9.33 11.63
CA VAL A 58 15.00 9.03 13.06
C VAL A 58 14.59 7.58 13.20
N ALA A 59 15.44 6.76 13.80
CA ALA A 59 15.27 5.30 13.92
C ALA A 59 13.91 4.88 14.55
N TRP A 60 13.38 5.61 15.54
CA TRP A 60 12.09 5.27 16.15
C TRP A 60 10.88 5.42 15.19
N LEU A 61 11.01 6.18 14.10
CA LEU A 61 9.95 6.25 13.08
C LEU A 61 9.74 4.88 12.40
N GLY A 62 10.80 4.10 12.22
CA GLY A 62 10.72 2.72 11.73
C GLY A 62 9.96 1.80 12.68
N LEU A 63 10.26 1.92 13.97
CA LEU A 63 9.63 1.13 15.03
C LEU A 63 8.17 1.50 15.29
N GLY A 64 7.78 2.75 15.07
CA GLY A 64 6.42 3.22 15.36
C GLY A 64 5.35 2.73 14.37
N TYR A 65 5.73 2.54 13.11
CA TYR A 65 4.78 2.21 12.06
C TYR A 65 5.49 1.62 10.81
N PRO A 66 5.33 0.31 10.52
CA PRO A 66 5.91 -0.33 9.35
C PRO A 66 5.16 0.05 8.07
N ALA A 67 5.39 1.26 7.59
CA ALA A 67 4.65 1.86 6.49
C ALA A 67 4.60 0.97 5.25
N MET A 68 5.73 0.37 4.87
CA MET A 68 5.81 -0.51 3.70
C MET A 68 4.97 -1.77 3.87
N GLY A 69 5.10 -2.49 5.01
CA GLY A 69 4.29 -3.67 5.30
C GLY A 69 2.78 -3.37 5.24
N VAL A 70 2.36 -2.23 5.81
CA VAL A 70 0.96 -1.78 5.76
C VAL A 70 0.53 -1.47 4.32
N MET A 71 1.33 -0.75 3.54
CA MET A 71 1.01 -0.41 2.15
C MET A 71 0.87 -1.65 1.27
N PHE A 72 1.74 -2.65 1.44
CA PHE A 72 1.63 -3.92 0.71
C PHE A 72 0.39 -4.72 1.13
N ALA A 73 0.05 -4.76 2.41
CA ALA A 73 -1.15 -5.45 2.88
C ALA A 73 -2.45 -4.81 2.37
N LEU A 74 -2.53 -3.48 2.39
CA LEU A 74 -3.64 -2.75 1.78
C LEU A 74 -3.70 -2.98 0.26
N GLY A 75 -2.53 -3.01 -0.40
CA GLY A 75 -2.39 -3.33 -1.82
C GLY A 75 -2.96 -4.71 -2.14
N GLY A 76 -2.57 -5.72 -1.38
CA GLY A 76 -3.05 -7.10 -1.50
C GLY A 76 -4.56 -7.22 -1.35
N SER A 77 -5.14 -6.61 -0.31
CA SER A 77 -6.59 -6.62 -0.09
C SER A 77 -7.37 -5.99 -1.25
N LEU A 78 -6.92 -4.85 -1.75
CA LEU A 78 -7.53 -4.19 -2.90
C LEU A 78 -7.30 -4.95 -4.21
N MET A 79 -6.15 -5.63 -4.33
CA MET A 79 -5.84 -6.44 -5.51
C MET A 79 -6.71 -7.69 -5.57
N ALA A 80 -6.89 -8.42 -4.46
CA ALA A 80 -7.79 -9.58 -4.39
C ALA A 80 -9.20 -9.20 -4.86
N ARG A 81 -9.78 -8.10 -4.35
CA ARG A 81 -11.08 -7.59 -4.80
C ARG A 81 -11.13 -7.28 -6.31
N SER A 82 -10.01 -6.88 -6.89
CA SER A 82 -9.95 -6.55 -8.31
C SER A 82 -9.78 -7.81 -9.17
N VAL A 83 -8.99 -8.77 -8.72
CA VAL A 83 -8.75 -10.08 -9.38
C VAL A 83 -10.03 -10.89 -9.44
N ASP A 84 -10.85 -10.88 -8.39
CA ASP A 84 -12.16 -11.54 -8.35
C ASP A 84 -13.08 -11.11 -9.51
N ARG A 85 -12.95 -9.89 -9.98
CA ARG A 85 -13.72 -9.39 -11.12
C ARG A 85 -13.09 -9.74 -12.47
N SER A 86 -11.76 -9.60 -12.58
CA SER A 86 -10.99 -9.96 -13.77
C SER A 86 -9.50 -9.77 -13.52
N ALA A 87 -8.73 -10.84 -13.52
CA ALA A 87 -7.29 -10.82 -13.25
C ALA A 87 -6.52 -9.91 -14.22
N ALA A 88 -6.70 -10.10 -15.52
CA ALA A 88 -5.99 -9.32 -16.54
C ALA A 88 -6.34 -7.82 -16.46
N ARG A 89 -7.63 -7.50 -16.21
CA ARG A 89 -8.07 -6.10 -16.06
C ARG A 89 -7.50 -5.47 -14.80
N ALA A 90 -7.40 -6.23 -13.72
CA ALA A 90 -6.83 -5.78 -12.45
C ALA A 90 -5.36 -5.38 -12.63
N VAL A 91 -4.52 -6.27 -13.20
CA VAL A 91 -3.11 -6.02 -13.48
C VAL A 91 -2.96 -4.81 -14.42
N ARG A 92 -3.62 -4.83 -15.58
CA ARG A 92 -3.54 -3.73 -16.56
C ARG A 92 -3.96 -2.38 -15.97
N SER A 93 -4.97 -2.37 -15.10
CA SER A 93 -5.43 -1.14 -14.45
C SER A 93 -4.39 -0.56 -13.51
N ARG A 94 -3.64 -1.41 -12.77
CA ARG A 94 -2.56 -0.96 -11.87
C ARG A 94 -1.37 -0.44 -12.65
N LEU A 95 -0.90 -1.16 -13.66
CA LEU A 95 0.18 -0.71 -14.55
C LEU A 95 -0.15 0.66 -15.15
N ARG A 96 -1.34 0.80 -15.75
CA ARG A 96 -1.77 2.07 -16.35
C ARG A 96 -1.81 3.25 -15.37
N ARG A 97 -2.08 2.99 -14.08
CA ARG A 97 -2.16 4.05 -13.07
C ARG A 97 -0.81 4.47 -12.51
N LEU A 98 0.17 3.59 -12.54
CA LEU A 98 1.47 3.81 -11.92
C LEU A 98 2.55 4.24 -12.91
N LEU A 99 2.60 3.60 -14.10
CA LEU A 99 3.65 3.85 -15.08
C LEU A 99 3.71 5.30 -15.59
N PRO A 100 2.59 6.00 -15.87
CA PRO A 100 2.68 7.39 -16.35
C PRO A 100 3.34 8.33 -15.36
N ALA A 101 3.11 8.16 -14.06
CA ALA A 101 3.77 8.98 -13.03
C ALA A 101 5.29 8.70 -12.96
N LEU A 102 5.71 7.43 -13.11
CA LEU A 102 7.11 7.06 -13.23
C LEU A 102 7.75 7.66 -14.49
N TRP A 103 7.03 7.62 -15.63
CA TRP A 103 7.56 8.17 -16.89
C TRP A 103 7.78 9.68 -16.80
N VAL A 104 6.91 10.40 -16.12
CA VAL A 104 7.10 11.85 -15.89
C VAL A 104 8.32 12.10 -14.99
N LEU A 105 8.51 11.29 -13.94
CA LEU A 105 9.73 11.38 -13.11
C LEU A 105 10.98 11.08 -13.98
N GLY A 106 10.98 9.98 -14.72
CA GLY A 106 12.08 9.60 -15.59
C GLY A 106 12.39 10.65 -16.67
N ALA A 107 11.35 11.26 -17.26
CA ALA A 107 11.50 12.33 -18.24
C ALA A 107 12.17 13.61 -17.68
N VAL A 108 12.18 13.78 -16.37
CA VAL A 108 12.89 14.90 -15.71
C VAL A 108 14.27 14.46 -15.22
N ILE A 109 14.32 13.33 -14.50
CA ILE A 109 15.55 12.89 -13.82
C ILE A 109 16.60 12.38 -14.81
N VAL A 110 16.21 11.60 -15.84
CA VAL A 110 17.19 11.07 -16.82
C VAL A 110 17.89 12.16 -17.60
N PRO A 111 17.20 13.16 -18.18
CA PRO A 111 17.89 14.29 -18.81
C PRO A 111 18.74 15.10 -17.82
N ALA A 112 18.29 15.29 -16.58
CA ALA A 112 19.07 15.99 -15.57
C ALA A 112 20.37 15.25 -15.26
N MET A 113 20.36 13.90 -15.13
CA MET A 113 21.55 13.09 -14.94
C MET A 113 22.53 13.23 -16.14
N LEU A 114 22.00 13.28 -17.37
CA LEU A 114 22.83 13.46 -18.58
C LEU A 114 23.47 14.84 -18.66
N VAL A 115 22.77 15.89 -18.22
CA VAL A 115 23.27 17.28 -18.24
C VAL A 115 24.29 17.53 -17.13
N VAL A 116 24.05 17.03 -15.92
CA VAL A 116 24.95 17.22 -14.77
C VAL A 116 26.23 16.38 -14.92
N GLY A 117 26.14 15.28 -15.63
CA GLY A 117 27.22 14.32 -15.87
C GLY A 117 26.85 12.95 -15.32
N TRP A 118 27.15 11.93 -16.10
CA TRP A 118 26.96 10.53 -15.76
C TRP A 118 28.26 9.77 -16.11
N ASP A 119 29.13 9.66 -15.11
CA ASP A 119 30.51 9.13 -15.33
C ASP A 119 30.48 7.68 -15.83
N ASP A 120 29.62 6.83 -15.22
CA ASP A 120 29.36 5.46 -15.65
C ASP A 120 28.12 5.41 -16.55
N HIS A 121 28.26 5.69 -17.82
CA HIS A 121 27.15 5.64 -18.76
C HIS A 121 26.48 4.27 -18.77
N PRO A 122 25.18 4.21 -18.40
CA PRO A 122 24.45 2.95 -18.36
C PRO A 122 24.33 2.37 -19.79
N THR A 123 24.32 1.05 -19.86
CA THR A 123 23.98 0.39 -21.12
C THR A 123 22.55 0.68 -21.54
N TRP A 124 22.28 0.83 -22.83
CA TRP A 124 20.93 1.10 -23.35
C TRP A 124 19.83 0.19 -22.78
N PRO A 125 20.03 -1.13 -22.59
CA PRO A 125 19.00 -1.99 -22.01
C PRO A 125 18.64 -1.60 -20.58
N THR A 126 19.59 -1.10 -19.78
CA THR A 126 19.29 -0.72 -18.38
C THR A 126 18.50 0.58 -18.28
N LEU A 127 18.62 1.49 -19.26
CA LEU A 127 17.76 2.69 -19.32
C LEU A 127 16.27 2.34 -19.52
N LEU A 128 15.96 1.19 -20.14
CA LEU A 128 14.58 0.72 -20.31
C LEU A 128 13.90 0.46 -18.97
N LEU A 129 14.65 0.29 -17.87
CA LEU A 129 14.10 0.14 -16.53
C LEU A 129 13.34 1.39 -16.05
N TRP A 130 13.65 2.58 -16.59
CA TRP A 130 12.86 3.79 -16.37
C TRP A 130 11.50 3.76 -17.08
N LEU A 131 11.34 2.94 -18.13
CA LEU A 131 10.08 2.77 -18.85
C LEU A 131 9.29 1.58 -18.29
N LEU A 132 9.97 0.46 -18.02
CA LEU A 132 9.39 -0.77 -17.49
C LEU A 132 10.19 -1.20 -16.25
N PRO A 133 9.74 -0.84 -15.05
CA PRO A 133 10.47 -1.05 -13.81
C PRO A 133 10.33 -2.50 -13.34
N VAL A 134 11.06 -3.41 -14.00
CA VAL A 134 11.19 -4.82 -13.58
C VAL A 134 12.30 -5.03 -12.56
N ALA A 135 13.22 -4.07 -12.47
CA ALA A 135 14.26 -3.93 -11.46
C ALA A 135 14.57 -2.44 -11.28
N ASP A 136 15.43 -2.10 -10.31
CA ASP A 136 15.79 -0.72 -10.04
C ASP A 136 16.56 -0.10 -11.23
N PRO A 137 16.14 1.08 -11.69
CA PRO A 137 16.78 1.73 -12.82
C PRO A 137 18.18 2.27 -12.44
N PRO A 138 19.08 2.41 -13.42
CA PRO A 138 20.39 3.00 -13.19
C PRO A 138 20.26 4.49 -12.88
N SER A 139 21.15 4.99 -12.02
CA SER A 139 21.24 6.40 -11.63
C SER A 139 22.68 6.84 -11.39
N THR A 140 22.90 8.15 -11.40
CA THR A 140 24.13 8.77 -10.92
C THR A 140 24.12 8.80 -9.38
N GLU A 141 25.28 9.05 -8.78
CA GLU A 141 25.42 9.14 -7.32
C GLU A 141 24.46 10.20 -6.72
N TRP A 142 24.41 11.41 -7.29
CA TRP A 142 23.52 12.45 -6.77
C TRP A 142 22.03 12.13 -6.93
N ALA A 143 21.65 11.32 -7.93
CA ALA A 143 20.26 10.90 -8.17
C ALA A 143 19.93 9.56 -7.48
N ALA A 144 20.88 8.90 -6.83
CA ALA A 144 20.67 7.63 -6.12
C ALA A 144 19.54 7.69 -5.08
N PRO A 145 19.39 8.77 -4.28
CA PRO A 145 18.24 8.87 -3.40
C PRO A 145 16.89 8.92 -4.13
N VAL A 146 16.85 9.50 -5.35
CA VAL A 146 15.63 9.60 -6.16
C VAL A 146 15.27 8.27 -6.81
N SER A 147 16.26 7.54 -7.34
CA SER A 147 16.03 6.22 -7.94
C SER A 147 15.85 5.14 -6.89
N GLY A 148 16.52 5.27 -5.74
CA GLY A 148 16.52 4.29 -4.67
C GLY A 148 15.14 4.03 -4.08
N ILE A 149 14.22 5.01 -4.07
CA ILE A 149 12.85 4.76 -3.59
C ILE A 149 12.02 3.88 -4.55
N LEU A 150 12.46 3.71 -5.80
CA LEU A 150 11.69 2.98 -6.82
C LEU A 150 11.58 1.48 -6.53
N TRP A 151 12.42 0.93 -5.65
CA TRP A 151 12.32 -0.46 -5.20
C TRP A 151 10.90 -0.84 -4.75
N TYR A 152 10.19 0.07 -4.05
CA TYR A 152 8.81 -0.17 -3.63
C TYR A 152 7.87 -0.30 -4.84
N LEU A 153 8.02 0.58 -5.86
CA LEU A 153 7.21 0.49 -7.08
C LEU A 153 7.48 -0.80 -7.84
N VAL A 154 8.75 -1.18 -7.97
CA VAL A 154 9.20 -2.44 -8.60
C VAL A 154 8.56 -3.63 -7.87
N THR A 155 8.74 -3.73 -6.56
CA THR A 155 8.18 -4.79 -5.72
C THR A 155 6.65 -4.84 -5.80
N TYR A 156 6.00 -3.66 -5.75
CA TYR A 156 4.53 -3.55 -5.87
C TYR A 156 4.04 -4.10 -7.22
N LEU A 157 4.71 -3.76 -8.32
CA LEU A 157 4.34 -4.23 -9.66
C LEU A 157 4.53 -5.74 -9.80
N TRP A 158 5.61 -6.31 -9.25
CA TRP A 158 5.80 -7.76 -9.20
C TRP A 158 4.68 -8.45 -8.42
N LEU A 159 4.34 -7.97 -7.23
CA LEU A 159 3.24 -8.52 -6.44
C LEU A 159 1.88 -8.37 -7.13
N VAL A 160 1.65 -7.28 -7.87
CA VAL A 160 0.45 -7.10 -8.72
C VAL A 160 0.40 -8.15 -9.82
N VAL A 161 1.50 -8.40 -10.54
CA VAL A 161 1.57 -9.39 -11.62
C VAL A 161 1.41 -10.80 -11.09
N LEU A 162 2.02 -11.10 -9.96
CA LEU A 162 1.94 -12.42 -9.30
C LEU A 162 0.59 -12.66 -8.60
N SER A 163 -0.20 -11.62 -8.32
CA SER A 163 -1.43 -11.70 -7.52
C SER A 163 -2.45 -12.74 -8.00
N PRO A 164 -2.72 -12.91 -9.31
CA PRO A 164 -3.68 -13.94 -9.75
C PRO A 164 -3.26 -15.34 -9.30
N ALA A 165 -1.99 -15.70 -9.48
CA ALA A 165 -1.44 -16.97 -9.07
C ALA A 165 -1.37 -17.12 -7.55
N LEU A 166 -0.87 -16.09 -6.85
CA LEU A 166 -0.79 -16.08 -5.39
C LEU A 166 -2.16 -16.18 -4.72
N LEU A 167 -3.19 -15.49 -5.25
CA LEU A 167 -4.54 -15.56 -4.71
C LEU A 167 -5.16 -16.94 -4.93
N ALA A 168 -4.95 -17.56 -6.10
CA ALA A 168 -5.39 -18.91 -6.38
C ALA A 168 -4.70 -19.92 -5.44
N LEU A 169 -3.40 -19.79 -5.23
CA LEU A 169 -2.64 -20.62 -4.30
C LEU A 169 -3.11 -20.39 -2.85
N TYR A 170 -3.29 -19.13 -2.43
CA TYR A 170 -3.81 -18.79 -1.12
C TYR A 170 -5.15 -19.48 -0.84
N ARG A 171 -6.07 -19.46 -1.79
CA ARG A 171 -7.39 -20.11 -1.62
C ARG A 171 -7.33 -21.63 -1.56
N LYS A 172 -6.30 -22.25 -2.12
CA LYS A 172 -6.04 -23.71 -2.02
C LYS A 172 -5.30 -24.09 -0.73
N ALA A 173 -4.31 -23.30 -0.33
CA ALA A 173 -3.37 -23.62 0.75
C ALA A 173 -3.06 -22.36 1.58
N ARG A 174 -4.07 -21.86 2.32
CA ARG A 174 -4.04 -20.57 3.03
C ARG A 174 -2.81 -20.35 3.89
N ILE A 175 -2.59 -21.25 4.85
CA ILE A 175 -1.50 -21.15 5.81
C ILE A 175 -0.15 -21.28 5.11
N PHE A 176 -0.02 -22.25 4.21
CA PHE A 176 1.20 -22.47 3.45
C PHE A 176 1.59 -21.23 2.64
N THR A 177 0.65 -20.65 1.89
CA THR A 177 0.93 -19.46 1.08
C THR A 177 1.28 -18.22 1.94
N ALA A 178 0.69 -18.10 3.13
CA ALA A 178 0.99 -16.99 4.03
C ALA A 178 2.38 -17.14 4.69
N LEU A 179 2.80 -18.37 5.01
CA LEU A 179 4.07 -18.64 5.68
C LEU A 179 5.23 -18.86 4.70
N ALA A 180 4.96 -19.27 3.46
CA ALA A 180 6.02 -19.58 2.49
C ALA A 180 7.03 -18.42 2.30
N PRO A 181 6.65 -17.14 2.18
CA PRO A 181 7.62 -16.06 2.07
C PRO A 181 8.55 -15.94 3.29
N LEU A 182 8.03 -16.19 4.49
CA LEU A 182 8.80 -16.15 5.74
C LEU A 182 9.83 -17.28 5.86
N VAL A 183 9.60 -18.40 5.20
CA VAL A 183 10.56 -19.51 5.14
C VAL A 183 11.53 -19.32 3.97
N LEU A 184 11.03 -18.84 2.83
CA LEU A 184 11.85 -18.63 1.64
C LEU A 184 12.84 -17.48 1.80
N LEU A 185 12.48 -16.41 2.52
CA LEU A 185 13.34 -15.25 2.71
C LEU A 185 14.66 -15.60 3.41
N PRO A 186 14.68 -16.20 4.62
CA PRO A 186 15.93 -16.59 5.27
C PRO A 186 16.70 -17.66 4.47
N LEU A 187 16.01 -18.56 3.77
CA LEU A 187 16.68 -19.52 2.88
C LEU A 187 17.36 -18.82 1.71
N TYR A 188 16.76 -17.75 1.20
CA TYR A 188 17.34 -16.94 0.15
C TYR A 188 18.57 -16.16 0.64
N GLU A 189 18.55 -15.59 1.85
CA GLU A 189 19.70 -14.92 2.47
C GLU A 189 20.89 -15.87 2.66
N LEU A 190 20.62 -17.14 3.02
CA LEU A 190 21.65 -18.17 3.19
C LEU A 190 22.30 -18.63 1.88
N ALA A 191 21.57 -18.57 0.77
CA ALA A 191 22.00 -19.02 -0.55
C ALA A 191 21.46 -18.07 -1.65
N PRO A 192 21.99 -16.84 -1.74
CA PRO A 192 21.51 -15.87 -2.73
C PRO A 192 21.72 -16.37 -4.16
N TRP A 193 20.76 -16.06 -5.01
CA TRP A 193 20.77 -16.51 -6.42
C TRP A 193 21.82 -15.78 -7.24
N PRO A 194 22.46 -16.46 -8.21
CA PRO A 194 23.56 -15.90 -9.00
C PRO A 194 23.12 -14.98 -10.14
N PHE A 195 21.97 -14.33 -10.05
CA PHE A 195 21.40 -13.52 -11.14
C PHE A 195 21.79 -12.03 -11.13
N GLY A 196 22.80 -11.66 -10.36
CA GLY A 196 23.25 -10.29 -10.21
C GLY A 196 22.40 -9.44 -9.25
N ASP A 197 22.98 -8.36 -8.75
CA ASP A 197 22.49 -7.59 -7.60
C ASP A 197 21.07 -7.03 -7.77
N ARG A 198 20.73 -6.55 -8.98
CA ARG A 198 19.38 -6.00 -9.23
C ARG A 198 18.28 -7.06 -9.13
N ALA A 199 18.52 -8.26 -9.67
CA ALA A 199 17.55 -9.34 -9.59
C ALA A 199 17.47 -9.89 -8.16
N ALA A 200 18.59 -9.96 -7.47
CA ALA A 200 18.69 -10.33 -6.07
C ALA A 200 17.84 -9.41 -5.19
N SER A 201 18.01 -8.10 -5.33
CA SER A 201 17.22 -7.10 -4.60
C SER A 201 15.71 -7.21 -4.86
N VAL A 202 15.31 -7.46 -6.11
CA VAL A 202 13.89 -7.67 -6.44
C VAL A 202 13.31 -8.89 -5.74
N VAL A 203 14.02 -10.03 -5.77
CA VAL A 203 13.57 -11.27 -5.11
C VAL A 203 13.46 -11.07 -3.61
N GLU A 204 14.47 -10.49 -2.98
CA GLU A 204 14.50 -10.19 -1.55
C GLU A 204 13.33 -9.30 -1.13
N ASN A 205 13.13 -8.19 -1.82
CA ASN A 205 12.03 -7.27 -1.54
C ASN A 205 10.64 -7.93 -1.75
N VAL A 206 10.49 -8.73 -2.81
CA VAL A 206 9.24 -9.47 -3.05
C VAL A 206 8.98 -10.46 -1.91
N LEU A 207 9.99 -11.23 -1.47
CA LEU A 207 9.84 -12.17 -0.36
C LEU A 207 9.56 -11.46 0.96
N THR A 208 10.23 -10.34 1.24
CA THR A 208 10.03 -9.54 2.46
C THR A 208 8.58 -9.10 2.61
N PHE A 209 7.94 -8.67 1.52
CA PHE A 209 6.60 -8.08 1.60
C PHE A 209 5.48 -8.99 1.11
N ALA A 210 5.77 -10.15 0.50
CA ALA A 210 4.76 -11.08 0.01
C ALA A 210 3.82 -11.59 1.12
N ALA A 211 4.35 -11.84 2.33
CA ALA A 211 3.51 -12.26 3.45
C ALA A 211 2.49 -11.18 3.86
N CYS A 212 2.89 -9.91 3.91
CA CYS A 212 1.97 -8.78 4.15
C CYS A 212 0.92 -8.67 3.02
N TRP A 213 1.32 -8.86 1.77
CA TRP A 213 0.41 -8.87 0.62
C TRP A 213 -0.63 -9.99 0.74
N VAL A 214 -0.22 -11.20 1.12
CA VAL A 214 -1.11 -12.36 1.34
C VAL A 214 -2.02 -12.14 2.55
N LEU A 215 -1.57 -11.48 3.62
CA LEU A 215 -2.45 -11.05 4.71
C LEU A 215 -3.55 -10.10 4.22
N GLY A 216 -3.26 -9.28 3.21
CA GLY A 216 -4.27 -8.50 2.51
C GLY A 216 -5.34 -9.37 1.83
N PHE A 217 -4.95 -10.49 1.23
CA PHE A 217 -5.92 -11.48 0.71
C PHE A 217 -6.77 -12.09 1.82
N ALA A 218 -6.12 -12.49 2.92
CA ALA A 218 -6.80 -13.03 4.10
C ALA A 218 -7.83 -12.05 4.69
N HIS A 219 -7.50 -10.76 4.71
CA HIS A 219 -8.43 -9.71 5.10
C HIS A 219 -9.63 -9.64 4.16
N ARG A 220 -9.39 -9.66 2.85
CA ARG A 220 -10.46 -9.58 1.83
C ARG A 220 -11.39 -10.79 1.88
N ASP A 221 -10.86 -12.00 2.04
CA ASP A 221 -11.64 -13.24 2.09
C ASP A 221 -12.29 -13.45 3.48
N GLY A 222 -12.05 -12.53 4.44
CA GLY A 222 -12.68 -12.53 5.77
C GLY A 222 -12.04 -13.49 6.77
N ASP A 223 -10.92 -14.12 6.42
CA ASP A 223 -10.25 -15.10 7.29
C ASP A 223 -9.71 -14.47 8.57
N LEU A 224 -9.20 -13.24 8.50
CA LEU A 224 -8.71 -12.53 9.69
C LEU A 224 -9.82 -12.22 10.69
N ARG A 225 -11.07 -12.06 10.25
CA ARG A 225 -12.22 -11.85 11.14
C ARG A 225 -12.59 -13.08 11.96
N ARG A 226 -12.22 -14.28 11.46
CA ARG A 226 -12.45 -15.57 12.15
C ARG A 226 -11.45 -15.82 13.27
N LEU A 227 -10.30 -15.12 13.25
CA LEU A 227 -9.29 -15.25 14.30
C LEU A 227 -9.77 -14.59 15.59
N ARG A 228 -9.54 -15.26 16.71
CA ARG A 228 -9.81 -14.71 18.06
C ARG A 228 -8.87 -13.53 18.30
N PHE A 229 -9.41 -12.39 18.67
CA PHE A 229 -8.62 -11.16 18.85
C PHE A 229 -7.46 -11.31 19.84
N PRO A 230 -7.61 -12.00 21.00
CA PRO A 230 -6.47 -12.25 21.89
C PRO A 230 -5.33 -13.03 21.22
N LEU A 231 -5.66 -14.00 20.35
CA LEU A 231 -4.63 -14.73 19.58
C LEU A 231 -3.86 -13.81 18.64
N VAL A 232 -4.57 -12.89 17.97
CA VAL A 232 -3.92 -11.89 17.10
C VAL A 232 -2.96 -11.02 17.90
N LEU A 233 -3.36 -10.57 19.10
CA LEU A 233 -2.49 -9.77 19.98
C LEU A 233 -1.26 -10.56 20.43
N VAL A 234 -1.43 -11.83 20.82
CA VAL A 234 -0.31 -12.69 21.25
C VAL A 234 0.67 -12.90 20.09
N VAL A 235 0.18 -13.25 18.89
CA VAL A 235 1.03 -13.43 17.71
C VAL A 235 1.74 -12.12 17.36
N SER A 236 1.03 -10.99 17.38
CA SER A 236 1.64 -9.67 17.14
C SER A 236 2.72 -9.34 18.17
N ALA A 237 2.46 -9.57 19.44
CA ALA A 237 3.45 -9.33 20.50
C ALA A 237 4.69 -10.20 20.33
N ILE A 238 4.52 -11.50 20.03
CA ILE A 238 5.65 -12.42 19.80
C ILE A 238 6.47 -11.98 18.59
N THR A 239 5.84 -11.72 17.44
CA THR A 239 6.56 -11.33 16.22
C THR A 239 7.26 -9.99 16.39
N THR A 240 6.62 -9.01 17.00
CA THR A 240 7.22 -7.69 17.28
C THR A 240 8.39 -7.81 18.23
N SER A 241 8.24 -8.56 19.36
CA SER A 241 9.33 -8.75 20.31
C SER A 241 10.50 -9.53 19.72
N ALA A 242 10.23 -10.55 18.90
CA ALA A 242 11.27 -11.31 18.23
C ALA A 242 12.06 -10.44 17.23
N ALA A 243 11.38 -9.62 16.45
CA ALA A 243 12.02 -8.73 15.48
C ALA A 243 12.84 -7.63 16.16
N ILE A 244 12.33 -7.00 17.22
CA ILE A 244 13.06 -5.99 17.99
C ILE A 244 14.24 -6.65 18.71
N GLY A 245 14.04 -7.83 19.32
CA GLY A 245 15.12 -8.59 19.96
C GLY A 245 16.24 -8.93 18.96
N TRP A 246 15.88 -9.33 17.75
CA TRP A 246 16.86 -9.57 16.69
C TRP A 246 17.64 -8.30 16.34
N ALA A 247 16.97 -7.17 16.08
CA ALA A 247 17.62 -5.91 15.75
C ALA A 247 18.59 -5.45 16.86
N VAL A 248 18.15 -5.53 18.12
CA VAL A 248 18.99 -5.18 19.28
C VAL A 248 20.21 -6.11 19.41
N THR A 249 20.04 -7.41 19.21
CA THR A 249 21.15 -8.38 19.37
C THR A 249 22.13 -8.36 18.19
N SER A 250 21.66 -8.06 16.99
CA SER A 250 22.51 -7.91 15.79
C SER A 250 23.19 -6.54 15.70
N GLY A 251 22.72 -5.54 16.46
CA GLY A 251 23.23 -4.16 16.37
C GLY A 251 22.89 -3.47 15.05
N THR A 252 21.86 -3.96 14.34
CA THR A 252 21.39 -3.42 13.05
C THR A 252 20.04 -2.73 13.22
N ASP A 253 19.75 -1.75 12.38
CA ASP A 253 18.42 -1.17 12.33
C ASP A 253 17.40 -2.22 11.83
N LEU A 254 16.18 -2.18 12.38
CA LEU A 254 15.14 -3.14 12.02
C LEU A 254 14.83 -3.16 10.53
N GLU A 255 14.91 -2.00 9.87
CA GLU A 255 14.63 -1.84 8.44
C GLU A 255 15.75 -2.40 7.55
N ASP A 256 16.96 -2.55 8.09
CA ASP A 256 18.13 -3.09 7.37
C ASP A 256 18.19 -4.63 7.41
N SER A 257 17.32 -5.27 8.21
CA SER A 257 17.18 -6.73 8.22
C SER A 257 15.86 -7.16 7.57
N PRO A 258 15.86 -7.68 6.33
CA PRO A 258 14.64 -8.07 5.60
C PRO A 258 13.78 -9.05 6.39
N VAL A 259 14.39 -10.07 7.02
CA VAL A 259 13.68 -11.07 7.84
C VAL A 259 13.03 -10.44 9.06
N ALA A 260 13.78 -9.64 9.82
CA ALA A 260 13.27 -9.00 11.03
C ALA A 260 12.14 -8.02 10.68
N TYR A 261 12.31 -7.24 9.61
CA TYR A 261 11.30 -6.30 9.14
C TYR A 261 10.04 -6.98 8.62
N ALA A 262 10.15 -8.12 7.93
CA ALA A 262 9.01 -8.92 7.50
C ALA A 262 8.21 -9.44 8.70
N VAL A 263 8.89 -10.02 9.69
CA VAL A 263 8.27 -10.57 10.91
C VAL A 263 7.58 -9.48 11.72
N TYR A 264 8.23 -8.34 11.90
CA TYR A 264 7.65 -7.16 12.56
C TYR A 264 6.41 -6.65 11.83
N SER A 265 6.52 -6.47 10.51
CA SER A 265 5.44 -5.96 9.69
C SER A 265 4.19 -6.84 9.73
N ILE A 266 4.36 -8.16 9.75
CA ILE A 266 3.24 -9.12 9.85
C ILE A 266 2.48 -8.94 11.15
N GLY A 267 3.17 -8.88 12.29
CA GLY A 267 2.53 -8.69 13.60
C GLY A 267 1.69 -7.40 13.64
N PHE A 268 2.27 -6.31 13.17
CA PHE A 268 1.61 -5.02 13.14
C PHE A 268 0.40 -5.00 12.19
N VAL A 269 0.58 -5.51 10.98
CA VAL A 269 -0.48 -5.59 9.94
C VAL A 269 -1.65 -6.46 10.39
N LEU A 270 -1.38 -7.59 11.06
CA LEU A 270 -2.43 -8.46 11.59
C LEU A 270 -3.39 -7.71 12.52
N VAL A 271 -2.86 -6.90 13.44
CA VAL A 271 -3.68 -6.08 14.34
C VAL A 271 -4.48 -5.04 13.55
N LEU A 272 -3.84 -4.29 12.66
CA LEU A 272 -4.49 -3.22 11.90
C LEU A 272 -5.63 -3.73 11.01
N LEU A 273 -5.41 -4.86 10.31
CA LEU A 273 -6.43 -5.43 9.44
C LEU A 273 -7.54 -6.14 10.22
N ARG A 274 -7.25 -6.63 11.45
CA ARG A 274 -8.26 -7.25 12.32
C ARG A 274 -9.15 -6.22 13.00
N LEU A 275 -8.61 -5.07 13.38
CA LEU A 275 -9.35 -4.01 14.06
C LEU A 275 -10.41 -3.38 13.16
N ALA A 276 -10.06 -2.98 11.93
CA ALA A 276 -10.92 -2.35 10.92
C ALA A 276 -12.10 -1.52 11.52
N PRO A 277 -11.80 -0.47 12.32
CA PRO A 277 -12.82 0.29 13.06
C PRO A 277 -13.71 1.08 12.11
N ARG A 278 -14.92 1.38 12.57
CA ARG A 278 -15.80 2.33 11.88
C ARG A 278 -15.20 3.73 11.97
N MET A 279 -15.09 4.40 10.84
CA MET A 279 -14.44 5.72 10.71
C MET A 279 -15.44 6.88 10.57
N ASP A 280 -16.60 6.77 11.19
CA ASP A 280 -17.68 7.77 11.11
C ASP A 280 -17.22 9.15 11.61
N TRP A 281 -16.28 9.17 12.59
CA TRP A 281 -15.70 10.39 13.10
C TRP A 281 -14.91 11.17 12.03
N LEU A 282 -14.25 10.47 11.08
CA LEU A 282 -13.46 11.09 10.03
C LEU A 282 -14.36 11.94 9.12
N ALA A 283 -15.55 11.45 8.80
CA ALA A 283 -16.54 12.20 8.02
C ALA A 283 -17.04 13.48 8.76
N ARG A 284 -17.03 13.47 10.09
CA ARG A 284 -17.41 14.64 10.92
C ARG A 284 -16.32 15.72 10.92
N HIS A 285 -15.04 15.34 10.76
CA HIS A 285 -13.92 16.26 10.77
C HIS A 285 -13.51 16.64 9.34
N ARG A 286 -14.25 17.56 8.73
CA ARG A 286 -14.12 17.94 7.32
C ARG A 286 -12.69 18.27 6.87
N ARG A 287 -11.88 18.90 7.73
CA ARG A 287 -10.47 19.21 7.41
C ARG A 287 -9.63 17.95 7.30
N THR A 288 -9.70 17.06 8.28
CA THR A 288 -8.99 15.77 8.28
C THR A 288 -9.42 14.90 7.11
N ASP A 289 -10.73 14.83 6.83
CA ASP A 289 -11.29 14.09 5.71
C ASP A 289 -10.74 14.57 4.36
N LYS A 290 -10.68 15.89 4.16
CA LYS A 290 -10.07 16.49 2.96
C LYS A 290 -8.58 16.19 2.85
N THR A 291 -7.83 16.32 3.95
CA THR A 291 -6.38 16.01 3.97
C THR A 291 -6.13 14.54 3.62
N VAL A 292 -6.82 13.61 4.26
CA VAL A 292 -6.72 12.17 3.94
C VAL A 292 -7.10 11.90 2.48
N THR A 293 -8.12 12.58 1.98
CA THR A 293 -8.55 12.45 0.58
C THR A 293 -7.50 12.99 -0.39
N LEU A 294 -6.91 14.16 -0.10
CA LEU A 294 -5.84 14.75 -0.90
C LEU A 294 -4.60 13.84 -0.94
N LEU A 295 -4.11 13.42 0.22
CA LEU A 295 -2.96 12.51 0.31
C LEU A 295 -3.17 11.23 -0.49
N ASN A 296 -4.34 10.60 -0.38
CA ASN A 296 -4.64 9.38 -1.13
C ASN A 296 -4.81 9.60 -2.63
N SER A 297 -5.29 10.77 -3.05
CA SER A 297 -5.49 11.07 -4.47
C SER A 297 -4.19 11.44 -5.19
N ARG A 298 -3.17 11.88 -4.45
CA ARG A 298 -1.84 12.28 -4.92
C ARG A 298 -0.72 11.39 -4.38
N ALA A 299 -1.08 10.21 -3.89
CA ALA A 299 -0.15 9.33 -3.18
C ALA A 299 1.04 8.89 -4.04
N VAL A 300 0.83 8.62 -5.32
CA VAL A 300 1.91 8.20 -6.23
C VAL A 300 2.84 9.36 -6.54
N THR A 301 2.30 10.55 -6.80
CA THR A 301 3.10 11.76 -7.01
C THR A 301 3.93 12.10 -5.79
N ILE A 302 3.30 12.15 -4.59
CA ILE A 302 4.01 12.45 -3.34
C ILE A 302 5.13 11.43 -3.14
N TYR A 303 4.84 10.15 -3.28
CA TYR A 303 5.82 9.10 -3.10
C TYR A 303 7.00 9.22 -4.07
N LEU A 304 6.74 9.29 -5.38
CA LEU A 304 7.78 9.31 -6.39
C LEU A 304 8.65 10.56 -6.36
N TRP A 305 8.08 11.70 -5.99
CA TRP A 305 8.79 12.99 -6.04
C TRP A 305 9.33 13.43 -4.69
N ASN A 306 9.06 12.71 -3.60
CA ASN A 306 9.52 13.08 -2.27
C ASN A 306 11.05 13.27 -2.23
N ASN A 307 11.80 12.25 -2.63
CA ASN A 307 13.26 12.31 -2.58
C ASN A 307 13.84 13.29 -3.62
N ALA A 308 13.19 13.47 -4.77
CA ALA A 308 13.58 14.51 -5.72
C ALA A 308 13.42 15.92 -5.13
N ALA A 309 12.34 16.15 -4.37
CA ALA A 309 12.13 17.42 -3.67
C ALA A 309 13.16 17.64 -2.54
N ILE A 310 13.52 16.58 -1.80
CA ILE A 310 14.57 16.62 -0.77
C ILE A 310 15.92 16.92 -1.41
N THR A 311 16.30 16.18 -2.47
CA THR A 311 17.57 16.41 -3.18
C THR A 311 17.65 17.82 -3.75
N ALA A 312 16.55 18.34 -4.32
CA ALA A 312 16.51 19.69 -4.86
C ALA A 312 16.50 20.79 -3.77
N ALA A 313 16.11 20.45 -2.53
CA ALA A 313 16.10 21.41 -1.43
C ALA A 313 17.52 21.88 -1.05
N PHE A 314 18.54 21.03 -1.23
CA PHE A 314 19.93 21.41 -0.91
C PHE A 314 20.42 22.57 -1.77
N PRO A 315 20.49 22.51 -3.11
CA PRO A 315 20.96 23.64 -3.91
C PRO A 315 20.07 24.89 -3.76
N VAL A 316 18.76 24.73 -3.53
CA VAL A 316 17.87 25.87 -3.27
C VAL A 316 18.18 26.52 -1.92
N GLY A 317 18.40 25.72 -0.89
CA GLY A 317 18.74 26.20 0.45
C GLY A 317 20.12 26.86 0.48
N ASP A 318 21.09 26.32 -0.27
CA ASP A 318 22.40 26.92 -0.41
C ASP A 318 22.33 28.29 -1.10
N LEU A 319 21.53 28.40 -2.15
CA LEU A 319 21.28 29.69 -2.83
C LEU A 319 20.62 30.70 -1.88
N LEU A 320 19.76 30.26 -0.98
CA LEU A 320 19.09 31.09 0.05
C LEU A 320 19.95 31.27 1.31
N GLN A 321 21.17 30.73 1.34
CA GLN A 321 22.12 30.80 2.46
C GLN A 321 21.52 30.30 3.79
N VAL A 322 20.66 29.25 3.74
CA VAL A 322 19.98 28.71 4.93
C VAL A 322 20.96 28.19 5.98
N TRP A 323 22.14 27.74 5.57
CA TRP A 323 23.22 27.23 6.44
C TRP A 323 23.80 28.31 7.37
N VAL A 324 23.65 29.60 7.05
CA VAL A 324 24.22 30.73 7.86
C VAL A 324 23.55 30.85 9.24
N VAL A 325 22.32 30.38 9.40
CA VAL A 325 21.53 30.58 10.63
C VAL A 325 21.79 29.53 11.73
N GLY A 326 22.74 28.60 11.52
CA GLY A 326 23.11 27.56 12.45
C GLY A 326 22.42 26.22 12.15
N ASP A 327 23.08 25.12 12.53
CA ASP A 327 22.76 23.74 12.07
C ASP A 327 21.30 23.33 12.27
N THR A 328 20.75 23.46 13.48
CA THR A 328 19.36 23.03 13.77
C THR A 328 18.32 23.86 12.98
N VAL A 329 18.57 25.16 12.82
CA VAL A 329 17.65 26.03 12.05
C VAL A 329 17.79 25.74 10.56
N ALA A 330 19.00 25.43 10.10
CA ALA A 330 19.27 25.04 8.73
C ALA A 330 18.55 23.73 8.36
N GLU A 331 18.62 22.70 9.21
CA GLU A 331 17.89 21.42 9.00
C GLU A 331 16.37 21.65 8.83
N VAL A 332 15.78 22.46 9.71
CA VAL A 332 14.36 22.82 9.59
C VAL A 332 14.10 23.63 8.31
N GLY A 333 15.03 24.52 7.94
CA GLY A 333 14.96 25.30 6.72
C GLY A 333 14.97 24.42 5.45
N TYR A 334 15.91 23.49 5.34
CA TYR A 334 15.97 22.54 4.23
C TYR A 334 14.73 21.65 4.16
N ALA A 335 14.24 21.16 5.31
CA ALA A 335 13.01 20.39 5.38
C ALA A 335 11.77 21.22 4.93
N ALA A 336 11.69 22.46 5.32
CA ALA A 336 10.62 23.37 4.88
C ALA A 336 10.67 23.61 3.36
N ILE A 337 11.86 23.83 2.79
CA ILE A 337 12.07 23.97 1.33
C ILE A 337 11.66 22.68 0.62
N ALA A 338 12.06 21.51 1.12
CA ALA A 338 11.70 20.22 0.53
C ALA A 338 10.17 20.01 0.51
N LEU A 339 9.49 20.30 1.62
CA LEU A 339 8.03 20.21 1.70
C LEU A 339 7.33 21.22 0.78
N TRP A 340 7.86 22.42 0.67
CA TRP A 340 7.35 23.44 -0.25
C TRP A 340 7.52 23.00 -1.72
N LEU A 341 8.70 22.51 -2.09
CA LEU A 341 8.95 21.96 -3.43
C LEU A 341 8.04 20.77 -3.72
N LEU A 342 7.88 19.86 -2.77
CA LEU A 342 6.96 18.72 -2.92
C LEU A 342 5.52 19.20 -3.12
N ALA A 343 5.06 20.20 -2.39
CA ALA A 343 3.73 20.80 -2.57
C ALA A 343 3.55 21.39 -3.98
N LEU A 344 4.56 22.12 -4.48
CA LEU A 344 4.56 22.65 -5.85
C LEU A 344 4.49 21.53 -6.88
N ILE A 345 5.29 20.47 -6.71
CA ILE A 345 5.27 19.30 -7.60
C ILE A 345 3.90 18.63 -7.58
N VAL A 346 3.29 18.45 -6.42
CA VAL A 346 1.94 17.86 -6.29
C VAL A 346 0.89 18.68 -7.04
N ILE A 347 0.99 20.00 -7.00
CA ILE A 347 0.08 20.88 -7.73
C ILE A 347 0.30 20.79 -9.25
N HIS A 348 1.57 20.83 -9.70
CA HIS A 348 1.89 20.93 -11.13
C HIS A 348 1.98 19.58 -11.85
N VAL A 349 2.28 18.49 -11.14
CA VAL A 349 2.45 17.15 -11.73
C VAL A 349 1.31 16.20 -11.34
N GLY A 350 0.65 16.42 -10.21
CA GLY A 350 -0.35 15.49 -9.66
C GLY A 350 -1.54 15.19 -10.59
N TRP A 351 -1.85 16.06 -11.56
CA TRP A 351 -2.88 15.82 -12.56
C TRP A 351 -2.60 14.58 -13.43
N VAL A 352 -1.35 14.14 -13.55
CA VAL A 352 -0.98 12.91 -14.26
C VAL A 352 -1.68 11.69 -13.65
N GLU A 353 -1.86 11.65 -12.34
CA GLU A 353 -2.61 10.58 -11.67
C GLU A 353 -4.10 10.57 -12.05
N ASP A 354 -4.68 11.75 -12.27
CA ASP A 354 -6.08 11.84 -12.70
C ASP A 354 -6.24 11.31 -14.11
N LEU A 355 -5.35 11.68 -15.05
CA LEU A 355 -5.35 11.13 -16.42
C LEU A 355 -5.14 9.62 -16.42
N ALA A 356 -4.14 9.13 -15.66
CA ALA A 356 -3.88 7.71 -15.51
C ALA A 356 -5.09 6.94 -14.94
N ALA A 357 -5.85 7.59 -14.07
CA ALA A 357 -7.10 7.05 -13.51
C ALA A 357 -8.33 7.28 -14.42
N ARG A 358 -8.18 7.91 -15.58
CA ARG A 358 -9.27 8.33 -16.50
C ARG A 358 -10.28 9.28 -15.84
N ARG A 359 -9.77 10.19 -15.01
CA ARG A 359 -10.56 11.26 -14.38
C ARG A 359 -10.25 12.59 -15.04
N ARG A 360 -11.15 13.56 -14.89
CA ARG A 360 -10.86 14.94 -15.29
C ARG A 360 -9.69 15.46 -14.45
N PRO A 361 -8.61 16.00 -15.05
CA PRO A 361 -7.47 16.52 -14.32
C PRO A 361 -7.90 17.70 -13.43
N ARG A 362 -7.43 17.69 -12.20
CA ARG A 362 -7.65 18.77 -11.22
C ARG A 362 -6.31 19.11 -10.57
N LEU A 363 -6.05 20.38 -10.33
CA LEU A 363 -4.86 20.80 -9.59
C LEU A 363 -4.93 20.30 -8.15
N LEU A 364 -6.05 20.52 -7.49
CA LEU A 364 -6.33 20.01 -6.14
C LEU A 364 -7.66 19.26 -6.14
N PRO A 365 -7.68 17.97 -5.89
CA PRO A 365 -8.89 17.13 -5.88
C PRO A 365 -9.60 17.19 -4.50
N ILE A 366 -9.96 18.38 -4.06
CA ILE A 366 -10.62 18.63 -2.75
C ILE A 366 -12.13 18.83 -2.96
#